data_7b4e346114758f417deff483d96548b0
#
_entry.id   7b4e346114758f417deff483d96548b0
#
_cell.length_a   1.000
_cell.length_b   1.000
_cell.length_c   1.000
_cell.angle_alpha   90.00
_cell.angle_beta   90.00
_cell.angle_gamma   90.00
#
_symmetry.space_group_name_H-M   'P 1'
#
loop_
_entity.id
_entity.type
_entity.pdbx_description
1 polymer ?
#
loop_
_entity_poly.entity_id
_entity_poly.type
_entity_poly.pdbx_seq_one_letter_code
_entity_poly.pdbx_strand_id
1 'polypeptide(L)'
;KATNTDGNEEEASAKYSGMTGTPEIKEWYATHGEDVYILSDSLRLHGKRFKNTGTKYVLVCHGYTSKAKHMAGFVHKFYTLGYNVLAVDARAHGDSEGTKIGMGWPERMDIIKWINRILSWEPNARIVLHGVSMGAATVLMASGEDLPGNVKAVIADCGYTSEWDEFQREADTLHIPWF
;
A
#
# COMPACT_ATOMS: atom_id res chain seq x y z
N LYS A 1 -28.80 19.67 4.12
CA LYS A 1 -28.98 18.69 3.05
C LYS A 1 -27.76 17.79 3.10
N ALA A 2 -27.92 16.57 3.64
CA ALA A 2 -26.89 15.53 3.61
C ALA A 2 -26.73 15.10 2.15
N THR A 3 -25.52 15.29 1.60
CA THR A 3 -25.15 14.78 0.29
C THR A 3 -24.79 13.32 0.40
N ASN A 4 -25.47 12.54 -0.42
CA ASN A 4 -25.42 11.09 -0.53
C ASN A 4 -23.98 10.63 -0.92
N THR A 5 -23.14 10.35 0.06
CA THR A 5 -21.79 9.81 -0.13
C THR A 5 -21.78 8.28 -0.15
N ASP A 6 -22.86 7.64 0.29
CA ASP A 6 -22.94 6.19 0.46
C ASP A 6 -23.02 5.43 -0.89
N GLY A 7 -23.65 6.03 -1.92
CA GLY A 7 -23.75 5.42 -3.24
C GLY A 7 -22.41 5.33 -4.00
N ASN A 8 -21.52 6.29 -3.80
CA ASN A 8 -20.18 6.28 -4.42
C ASN A 8 -19.22 5.27 -3.76
N GLU A 9 -19.40 4.99 -2.47
CA GLU A 9 -18.57 4.00 -1.78
C GLU A 9 -18.96 2.56 -2.14
N GLU A 10 -20.25 2.28 -2.38
CA GLU A 10 -20.71 0.95 -2.83
C GLU A 10 -20.31 0.65 -4.28
N GLU A 11 -20.43 1.60 -5.22
CA GLU A 11 -19.96 1.43 -6.61
C GLU A 11 -18.44 1.28 -6.69
N ALA A 12 -17.68 2.05 -5.94
CA ALA A 12 -16.23 1.91 -5.84
C ALA A 12 -15.85 0.56 -5.19
N SER A 13 -16.60 0.09 -4.18
CA SER A 13 -16.41 -1.22 -3.55
C SER A 13 -16.65 -2.37 -4.50
N ALA A 14 -17.68 -2.30 -5.37
CA ALA A 14 -17.95 -3.33 -6.37
C ALA A 14 -16.87 -3.39 -7.46
N LYS A 15 -16.39 -2.24 -7.92
CA LYS A 15 -15.33 -2.12 -8.94
C LYS A 15 -13.99 -2.68 -8.45
N TYR A 16 -13.70 -2.61 -7.15
CA TYR A 16 -12.45 -3.06 -6.54
C TYR A 16 -12.63 -4.25 -5.57
N SER A 17 -13.69 -5.04 -5.74
CA SER A 17 -14.02 -6.16 -4.82
C SER A 17 -12.88 -7.18 -4.67
N GLY A 18 -12.10 -7.43 -5.71
CA GLY A 18 -10.90 -8.29 -5.64
C GLY A 18 -9.79 -7.71 -4.77
N MET A 19 -9.65 -6.38 -4.73
CA MET A 19 -8.65 -5.68 -3.92
C MET A 19 -9.11 -5.55 -2.46
N THR A 20 -10.36 -5.14 -2.25
CA THR A 20 -10.90 -4.85 -0.91
C THR A 20 -11.35 -6.10 -0.16
N GLY A 21 -11.65 -7.18 -0.89
CA GLY A 21 -12.15 -8.44 -0.34
C GLY A 21 -13.64 -8.41 0.04
N THR A 22 -14.16 -9.60 0.32
CA THR A 22 -15.53 -9.80 0.82
C THR A 22 -15.70 -9.27 2.26
N PRO A 23 -16.93 -9.14 2.77
CA PRO A 23 -17.15 -8.76 4.19
C PRO A 23 -16.38 -9.66 5.17
N GLU A 24 -16.31 -10.97 4.93
CA GLU A 24 -15.60 -11.92 5.78
C GLU A 24 -14.08 -11.68 5.75
N ILE A 25 -13.52 -11.34 4.57
CA ILE A 25 -12.10 -10.98 4.44
C ILE A 25 -11.80 -9.66 5.16
N LYS A 26 -12.69 -8.68 5.10
CA LYS A 26 -12.55 -7.42 5.83
C LYS A 26 -12.59 -7.64 7.35
N GLU A 27 -13.47 -8.49 7.83
CA GLU A 27 -13.53 -8.88 9.25
C GLU A 27 -12.27 -9.64 9.66
N TRP A 28 -11.80 -10.59 8.83
CA TRP A 28 -10.55 -11.29 9.06
C TRP A 28 -9.37 -10.30 9.14
N TYR A 29 -9.28 -9.33 8.21
CA TYR A 29 -8.26 -8.29 8.24
C TYR A 29 -8.28 -7.50 9.54
N ALA A 30 -9.46 -7.11 10.00
CA ALA A 30 -9.60 -6.32 11.22
C ALA A 30 -9.15 -7.09 12.48
N THR A 31 -9.41 -8.40 12.54
CA THR A 31 -9.23 -9.22 13.75
C THR A 31 -7.92 -9.99 13.82
N HIS A 32 -7.27 -10.31 12.68
CA HIS A 32 -6.08 -11.18 12.64
C HIS A 32 -4.75 -10.43 12.56
N GLY A 33 -4.76 -9.17 12.10
CA GLY A 33 -3.54 -8.38 11.97
C GLY A 33 -3.17 -7.65 13.26
N GLU A 34 -1.89 -7.49 13.53
CA GLU A 34 -1.35 -6.62 14.58
C GLU A 34 -0.93 -5.27 14.00
N ASP A 35 -1.30 -4.18 14.67
CA ASP A 35 -0.87 -2.84 14.28
C ASP A 35 0.58 -2.62 14.66
N VAL A 36 1.36 -2.11 13.72
CA VAL A 36 2.79 -1.86 13.89
C VAL A 36 3.13 -0.47 13.37
N TYR A 37 4.20 0.11 13.93
CA TYR A 37 4.59 1.47 13.60
C TYR A 37 6.08 1.55 13.34
N ILE A 38 6.46 2.48 12.47
CA ILE A 38 7.85 2.93 12.29
C ILE A 38 7.91 4.46 12.41
N LEU A 39 9.11 4.97 12.61
CA LEU A 39 9.40 6.39 12.50
C LEU A 39 10.16 6.66 11.20
N SER A 40 9.66 7.55 10.36
CA SER A 40 10.30 8.01 9.13
C SER A 40 10.13 9.52 8.98
N ASP A 41 11.22 10.27 8.82
CA ASP A 41 11.24 11.74 8.75
C ASP A 41 10.45 12.42 9.89
N SER A 42 10.56 11.89 11.12
CA SER A 42 9.78 12.30 12.30
C SER A 42 8.28 12.01 12.23
N LEU A 43 7.79 11.35 11.19
CA LEU A 43 6.41 10.88 11.07
C LEU A 43 6.28 9.46 11.62
N ARG A 44 5.26 9.24 12.44
CA ARG A 44 4.86 7.90 12.84
C ARG A 44 3.99 7.29 11.75
N LEU A 45 4.51 6.27 11.08
CA LEU A 45 3.81 5.57 10.02
C LEU A 45 3.24 4.26 10.54
N HIS A 46 2.03 3.95 10.13
CA HIS A 46 1.25 2.78 10.51
C HIS A 46 1.36 1.68 9.46
N GLY A 47 1.34 0.44 9.92
CA GLY A 47 1.16 -0.76 9.10
C GLY A 47 0.45 -1.84 9.90
N LYS A 48 -0.14 -2.79 9.19
CA LYS A 48 -0.79 -3.94 9.79
C LYS A 48 -0.09 -5.22 9.36
N ARG A 49 0.41 -5.98 10.34
CA ARG A 49 1.20 -7.20 10.13
C ARG A 49 0.34 -8.42 10.33
N PHE A 50 0.41 -9.36 9.39
CA PHE A 50 -0.26 -10.66 9.44
C PHE A 50 0.82 -11.74 9.46
N LYS A 51 1.01 -12.37 10.61
CA LYS A 51 2.03 -13.40 10.80
C LYS A 51 1.60 -14.72 10.20
N ASN A 52 2.52 -15.34 9.46
CA ASN A 52 2.43 -16.70 8.97
C ASN A 52 3.73 -17.44 9.30
N THR A 53 3.84 -18.67 8.92
CA THR A 53 5.05 -19.48 9.12
C THR A 53 6.11 -19.20 8.05
N GLY A 54 7.38 -19.31 8.42
CA GLY A 54 8.50 -19.21 7.49
C GLY A 54 8.95 -17.79 7.16
N THR A 55 9.83 -17.68 6.15
CA THR A 55 10.60 -16.49 5.82
C THR A 55 10.06 -15.69 4.63
N LYS A 56 8.95 -16.11 4.02
CA LYS A 56 8.35 -15.39 2.90
C LYS A 56 7.56 -14.19 3.43
N TYR A 57 7.86 -12.99 2.91
CA TYR A 57 7.18 -11.75 3.26
C TYR A 57 6.67 -11.04 2.01
N VAL A 58 5.55 -10.35 2.14
CA VAL A 58 5.11 -9.36 1.17
C VAL A 58 4.78 -8.06 1.87
N LEU A 59 5.29 -6.95 1.34
CA LEU A 59 4.96 -5.59 1.73
C LEU A 59 3.94 -5.07 0.74
N VAL A 60 2.75 -4.69 1.21
CA VAL A 60 1.60 -4.27 0.38
C VAL A 60 1.35 -2.78 0.54
N CYS A 61 1.36 -2.05 -0.57
CA CYS A 61 1.22 -0.59 -0.66
C CYS A 61 -0.02 -0.20 -1.44
N HIS A 62 -0.87 0.62 -0.85
CA HIS A 62 -2.14 1.08 -1.44
C HIS A 62 -1.96 2.25 -2.41
N GLY A 63 -3.01 2.56 -3.17
CA GLY A 63 -3.09 3.69 -4.09
C GLY A 63 -3.44 5.03 -3.42
N TYR A 64 -3.45 6.10 -4.23
CA TYR A 64 -3.84 7.44 -3.82
C TYR A 64 -5.26 7.45 -3.21
N THR A 65 -5.48 8.27 -2.18
CA THR A 65 -6.72 8.36 -1.39
C THR A 65 -7.22 7.06 -0.74
N SER A 66 -6.44 5.99 -0.82
CA SER A 66 -6.74 4.69 -0.23
C SER A 66 -6.03 4.52 1.12
N LYS A 67 -6.05 3.32 1.67
CA LYS A 67 -5.36 2.94 2.91
C LYS A 67 -5.16 1.43 2.97
N ALA A 68 -4.28 0.98 3.88
CA ALA A 68 -3.89 -0.42 4.01
C ALA A 68 -5.09 -1.39 4.11
N LYS A 69 -6.14 -1.03 4.84
CA LYS A 69 -7.34 -1.88 4.98
C LYS A 69 -8.11 -2.11 3.68
N HIS A 70 -7.97 -1.21 2.69
CA HIS A 70 -8.61 -1.39 1.39
C HIS A 70 -7.88 -2.43 0.53
N MET A 71 -6.69 -2.89 0.96
CA MET A 71 -5.92 -3.95 0.33
C MET A 71 -6.22 -5.34 0.93
N ALA A 72 -7.26 -5.47 1.74
CA ALA A 72 -7.57 -6.70 2.49
C ALA A 72 -7.66 -7.95 1.61
N GLY A 73 -8.20 -7.84 0.39
CA GLY A 73 -8.27 -8.94 -0.57
C GLY A 73 -6.89 -9.45 -0.99
N PHE A 74 -5.96 -8.55 -1.33
CA PHE A 74 -4.59 -8.93 -1.64
C PHE A 74 -3.86 -9.49 -0.41
N VAL A 75 -4.03 -8.84 0.75
CA VAL A 75 -3.45 -9.28 2.02
C VAL A 75 -3.88 -10.71 2.34
N HIS A 76 -5.17 -11.01 2.28
CA HIS A 76 -5.72 -12.33 2.53
C HIS A 76 -5.19 -13.36 1.50
N LYS A 77 -5.15 -12.99 0.22
CA LYS A 77 -4.62 -13.87 -0.83
C LYS A 77 -3.15 -14.22 -0.61
N PHE A 78 -2.29 -13.26 -0.32
CA PHE A 78 -0.89 -13.53 0.00
C PHE A 78 -0.74 -14.36 1.27
N TYR A 79 -1.55 -14.07 2.29
CA TYR A 79 -1.55 -14.84 3.53
C TYR A 79 -1.89 -16.32 3.28
N THR A 80 -2.92 -16.60 2.46
CA THR A 80 -3.32 -17.99 2.10
C THR A 80 -2.27 -18.70 1.23
N LEU A 81 -1.42 -17.94 0.52
CA LEU A 81 -0.25 -18.47 -0.20
C LEU A 81 0.97 -18.71 0.70
N GLY A 82 0.83 -18.53 2.01
CA GLY A 82 1.87 -18.80 3.00
C GLY A 82 2.87 -17.65 3.20
N TYR A 83 2.52 -16.43 2.83
CA TYR A 83 3.34 -15.24 3.12
C TYR A 83 2.98 -14.65 4.49
N ASN A 84 4.00 -14.16 5.20
CA ASN A 84 3.80 -13.09 6.18
C ASN A 84 3.49 -11.81 5.41
N VAL A 85 2.48 -11.06 5.80
CA VAL A 85 2.06 -9.85 5.08
C VAL A 85 2.22 -8.63 5.96
N LEU A 86 2.73 -7.55 5.40
CA LEU A 86 2.75 -6.23 6.00
C LEU A 86 2.05 -5.26 5.04
N ALA A 87 0.86 -4.83 5.38
CA ALA A 87 0.12 -3.81 4.66
C ALA A 87 0.35 -2.45 5.33
N VAL A 88 0.82 -1.45 4.58
CA VAL A 88 1.24 -0.16 5.15
C VAL A 88 0.34 0.97 4.68
N ASP A 89 0.05 1.90 5.58
CA ASP A 89 -0.51 3.19 5.24
C ASP A 89 0.63 4.13 4.81
N ALA A 90 0.55 4.65 3.60
CA ALA A 90 1.48 5.68 3.14
C ALA A 90 1.37 6.94 4.03
N ARG A 91 2.41 7.79 4.06
CA ARG A 91 2.34 9.08 4.76
C ARG A 91 1.08 9.87 4.32
N ALA A 92 0.47 10.60 5.23
CA ALA A 92 -0.78 11.35 5.03
C ALA A 92 -2.00 10.49 4.65
N HIS A 93 -1.96 9.16 4.85
CA HIS A 93 -3.08 8.25 4.63
C HIS A 93 -3.34 7.35 5.85
N GLY A 94 -4.59 6.89 5.98
CA GLY A 94 -4.99 5.96 7.02
C GLY A 94 -4.63 6.44 8.42
N ASP A 95 -3.90 5.61 9.17
CA ASP A 95 -3.45 5.90 10.53
C ASP A 95 -1.97 6.38 10.57
N SER A 96 -1.37 6.67 9.41
CA SER A 96 -0.05 7.28 9.28
C SER A 96 -0.13 8.79 9.40
N GLU A 97 0.87 9.37 10.07
CA GLU A 97 1.02 10.82 10.16
C GLU A 97 1.45 11.43 8.82
N GLY A 98 1.33 12.74 8.73
CA GLY A 98 1.72 13.54 7.58
C GLY A 98 0.58 14.40 7.06
N THR A 99 0.92 15.42 6.28
CA THR A 99 -0.05 16.36 5.68
C THR A 99 0.17 16.53 4.18
N LYS A 100 1.22 15.90 3.64
CA LYS A 100 1.58 15.97 2.22
C LYS A 100 1.72 14.58 1.65
N ILE A 101 1.15 14.38 0.47
CA ILE A 101 1.27 13.18 -0.34
C ILE A 101 2.31 13.47 -1.41
N GLY A 102 3.35 12.65 -1.46
CA GLY A 102 4.48 12.85 -2.36
C GLY A 102 4.45 11.99 -3.61
N MET A 103 3.30 11.37 -3.90
CA MET A 103 3.05 10.55 -5.09
C MET A 103 4.10 9.48 -5.37
N GLY A 104 4.71 8.95 -4.32
CA GLY A 104 5.71 7.88 -4.37
C GLY A 104 7.13 8.33 -4.08
N TRP A 105 7.48 9.61 -4.32
CA TRP A 105 8.87 10.05 -4.22
C TRP A 105 9.42 10.04 -2.78
N PRO A 106 8.85 10.74 -1.78
CA PRO A 106 9.28 10.58 -0.40
C PRO A 106 8.88 9.20 0.16
N GLU A 107 7.74 8.65 -0.25
CA GLU A 107 7.22 7.36 0.21
C GLU A 107 8.17 6.20 -0.12
N ARG A 108 8.98 6.29 -1.18
CA ARG A 108 9.98 5.26 -1.50
C ARG A 108 10.98 5.03 -0.37
N MET A 109 11.33 6.08 0.37
CA MET A 109 12.23 5.98 1.53
C MET A 109 11.53 5.34 2.72
N ASP A 110 10.21 5.52 2.86
CA ASP A 110 9.42 4.82 3.87
C ASP A 110 9.39 3.31 3.61
N ILE A 111 9.33 2.90 2.33
CA ILE A 111 9.41 1.47 1.95
C ILE A 111 10.73 0.86 2.45
N ILE A 112 11.85 1.56 2.33
CA ILE A 112 13.15 1.07 2.85
C ILE A 112 13.10 0.91 4.37
N LYS A 113 12.47 1.83 5.10
CA LYS A 113 12.27 1.71 6.56
C LYS A 113 11.40 0.49 6.90
N TRP A 114 10.34 0.24 6.14
CA TRP A 114 9.49 -0.93 6.32
C TRP A 114 10.22 -2.24 6.00
N ILE A 115 11.06 -2.28 4.96
CA ILE A 115 11.93 -3.41 4.65
C ILE A 115 12.85 -3.70 5.85
N ASN A 116 13.51 -2.68 6.39
CA ASN A 116 14.36 -2.81 7.57
C ASN A 116 13.57 -3.29 8.79
N ARG A 117 12.33 -2.88 8.94
CA ARG A 117 11.44 -3.37 10.00
C ARG A 117 11.13 -4.86 9.84
N ILE A 118 10.86 -5.33 8.62
CA ILE A 118 10.69 -6.76 8.33
C ILE A 118 11.98 -7.52 8.68
N LEU A 119 13.15 -7.03 8.27
CA LEU A 119 14.43 -7.66 8.54
C LEU A 119 14.79 -7.69 10.04
N SER A 120 14.28 -6.74 10.83
CA SER A 120 14.42 -6.79 12.28
C SER A 120 13.61 -7.91 12.94
N TRP A 121 12.54 -8.37 12.31
CA TRP A 121 11.74 -9.51 12.77
C TRP A 121 12.27 -10.85 12.25
N GLU A 122 12.74 -10.83 10.99
CA GLU A 122 13.22 -12.02 10.27
C GLU A 122 14.40 -11.64 9.36
N PRO A 123 15.65 -11.78 9.84
CA PRO A 123 16.84 -11.42 9.07
C PRO A 123 16.98 -12.18 7.74
N ASN A 124 16.40 -13.39 7.66
CA ASN A 124 16.40 -14.22 6.46
C ASN A 124 15.15 -14.04 5.60
N ALA A 125 14.36 -13.00 5.83
CA ALA A 125 13.15 -12.74 5.07
C ALA A 125 13.43 -12.66 3.57
N ARG A 126 12.55 -13.27 2.77
CA ARG A 126 12.49 -13.15 1.31
C ARG A 126 11.29 -12.26 0.99
N ILE A 127 11.56 -11.03 0.61
CA ILE A 127 10.56 -9.96 0.54
C ILE A 127 10.12 -9.73 -0.90
N VAL A 128 8.82 -9.69 -1.11
CA VAL A 128 8.17 -9.18 -2.32
C VAL A 128 7.57 -7.82 -1.99
N LEU A 129 7.79 -6.83 -2.83
CA LEU A 129 7.11 -5.55 -2.76
C LEU A 129 5.90 -5.60 -3.71
N HIS A 130 4.72 -5.27 -3.21
CA HIS A 130 3.50 -5.20 -4.01
C HIS A 130 2.83 -3.85 -3.83
N GLY A 131 2.51 -3.18 -4.93
CA GLY A 131 1.83 -1.89 -4.90
C GLY A 131 0.78 -1.76 -5.99
N VAL A 132 -0.25 -0.95 -5.71
CA VAL A 132 -1.32 -0.62 -6.65
C VAL A 132 -1.33 0.89 -6.89
N SER A 133 -1.40 1.34 -8.14
CA SER A 133 -1.47 2.75 -8.53
C SER A 133 -0.31 3.56 -7.92
N MET A 134 -0.55 4.58 -7.07
CA MET A 134 0.50 5.30 -6.34
C MET A 134 1.43 4.35 -5.57
N GLY A 135 0.89 3.31 -4.94
CA GLY A 135 1.71 2.29 -4.28
C GLY A 135 2.61 1.53 -5.25
N ALA A 136 2.15 1.28 -6.48
CA ALA A 136 2.96 0.66 -7.53
C ALA A 136 4.10 1.58 -7.97
N ALA A 137 3.83 2.87 -8.18
CA ALA A 137 4.88 3.85 -8.45
C ALA A 137 5.89 3.93 -7.29
N THR A 138 5.40 3.92 -6.05
CA THR A 138 6.24 3.94 -4.84
C THR A 138 7.21 2.75 -4.79
N VAL A 139 6.72 1.52 -5.01
CA VAL A 139 7.59 0.33 -4.96
C VAL A 139 8.54 0.26 -6.16
N LEU A 140 8.17 0.79 -7.33
CA LEU A 140 9.07 0.94 -8.48
C LEU A 140 10.17 1.95 -8.18
N MET A 141 9.83 3.13 -7.64
CA MET A 141 10.83 4.13 -7.23
C MET A 141 11.76 3.58 -6.15
N ALA A 142 11.22 2.85 -5.17
CA ALA A 142 12.04 2.19 -4.15
C ALA A 142 12.98 1.15 -4.73
N SER A 143 12.60 0.45 -5.80
CA SER A 143 13.47 -0.54 -6.46
C SER A 143 14.67 0.06 -7.18
N GLY A 144 14.68 1.37 -7.41
CA GLY A 144 15.82 2.12 -7.93
C GLY A 144 16.85 2.51 -6.86
N GLU A 145 16.53 2.32 -5.59
CA GLU A 145 17.43 2.57 -4.46
C GLU A 145 18.28 1.32 -4.15
N ASP A 146 19.29 1.49 -3.31
CA ASP A 146 20.14 0.37 -2.86
C ASP A 146 19.36 -0.50 -1.85
N LEU A 147 18.64 -1.49 -2.37
CA LEU A 147 17.84 -2.41 -1.59
C LEU A 147 18.65 -3.63 -1.13
N PRO A 148 18.38 -4.16 0.07
CA PRO A 148 19.03 -5.40 0.53
C PRO A 148 18.65 -6.58 -0.37
N GLY A 149 19.59 -7.52 -0.55
CA GLY A 149 19.39 -8.73 -1.35
C GLY A 149 18.24 -9.64 -0.89
N ASN A 150 17.60 -9.29 0.22
CA ASN A 150 16.38 -9.91 0.74
C ASN A 150 15.13 -9.58 -0.11
N VAL A 151 15.11 -8.44 -0.80
CA VAL A 151 14.05 -8.09 -1.77
C VAL A 151 14.25 -8.91 -3.03
N LYS A 152 13.25 -9.74 -3.37
CA LYS A 152 13.35 -10.73 -4.45
C LYS A 152 12.52 -10.37 -5.68
N ALA A 153 11.47 -9.60 -5.50
CA ALA A 153 10.59 -9.19 -6.59
C ALA A 153 9.80 -7.92 -6.24
N VAL A 154 9.40 -7.21 -7.28
CA VAL A 154 8.46 -6.09 -7.21
C VAL A 154 7.28 -6.42 -8.12
N ILE A 155 6.07 -6.27 -7.60
CA ILE A 155 4.80 -6.41 -8.33
C ILE A 155 4.15 -5.03 -8.32
N ALA A 156 4.12 -4.40 -9.48
CA ALA A 156 3.53 -3.08 -9.68
C ALA A 156 2.24 -3.22 -10.50
N ASP A 157 1.11 -2.98 -9.87
CA ASP A 157 -0.20 -3.05 -10.51
C ASP A 157 -0.69 -1.63 -10.81
N CYS A 158 -0.88 -1.30 -12.10
CA CYS A 158 -1.32 0.01 -12.58
C CYS A 158 -0.43 1.18 -12.12
N GLY A 159 0.90 0.98 -12.03
CA GLY A 159 1.85 2.05 -11.70
C GLY A 159 2.00 3.06 -12.83
N TYR A 160 2.30 4.30 -12.47
CA TYR A 160 2.63 5.36 -13.43
C TYR A 160 4.15 5.64 -13.43
N THR A 161 4.64 6.15 -14.54
CA THR A 161 6.05 6.52 -14.73
C THR A 161 6.30 8.01 -14.49
N SER A 162 5.25 8.83 -14.55
CA SER A 162 5.27 10.27 -14.39
C SER A 162 4.01 10.73 -13.66
N GLU A 163 4.19 11.45 -12.57
CA GLU A 163 3.08 12.09 -11.83
C GLU A 163 2.35 13.11 -12.72
N TRP A 164 3.13 13.83 -13.54
CA TRP A 164 2.59 14.85 -14.43
C TRP A 164 1.65 14.24 -15.47
N ASP A 165 2.04 13.14 -16.10
CA ASP A 165 1.23 12.46 -17.10
C ASP A 165 -0.06 11.87 -16.47
N GLU A 166 0.03 11.42 -15.20
CA GLU A 166 -1.14 10.95 -14.45
C GLU A 166 -2.11 12.08 -14.15
N PHE A 167 -1.62 13.24 -13.68
CA PHE A 167 -2.46 14.42 -13.47
C PHE A 167 -3.08 14.95 -14.76
N GLN A 168 -2.32 14.94 -15.87
CA GLN A 168 -2.86 15.31 -17.17
C GLN A 168 -4.04 14.42 -17.58
N ARG A 169 -3.85 13.10 -17.47
CA ARG A 169 -4.88 12.13 -17.83
C ARG A 169 -6.15 12.30 -16.97
N GLU A 170 -5.99 12.50 -15.67
CA GLU A 170 -7.13 12.75 -14.76
C GLU A 170 -7.83 14.07 -15.09
N ALA A 171 -7.10 15.13 -15.38
CA ALA A 171 -7.66 16.41 -15.76
C ALA A 171 -8.42 16.31 -17.11
N ASP A 172 -7.86 15.61 -18.10
CA ASP A 172 -8.52 15.36 -19.37
C ASP A 172 -9.82 14.56 -19.18
N THR A 173 -9.80 13.55 -18.30
CA THR A 173 -10.98 12.75 -17.95
C THR A 173 -12.07 13.61 -17.29
N LEU A 174 -11.68 14.56 -16.45
CA LEU A 174 -12.57 15.48 -15.76
C LEU A 174 -12.91 16.74 -16.57
N HIS A 175 -12.42 16.83 -17.82
CA HIS A 175 -12.59 18.00 -18.71
C HIS A 175 -12.13 19.33 -18.06
N ILE A 176 -11.07 19.27 -17.25
CA ILE A 176 -10.46 20.45 -16.63
C ILE A 176 -9.49 21.08 -17.65
N PRO A 177 -9.71 22.34 -18.08
CA PRO A 177 -8.80 22.97 -19.04
C PRO A 177 -7.40 23.19 -18.43
N TRP A 178 -6.38 22.90 -19.23
CA TRP A 178 -4.97 23.19 -18.91
C TRP A 178 -4.67 24.66 -19.19
N PHE A 179 -3.98 25.29 -18.26
CA PHE A 179 -3.45 26.64 -18.44
C PHE A 179 -1.95 26.59 -18.63
#